data_acaaf3a5434eb40b949241404fce4b36
#
_entry.id   acaaf3a5434eb40b949241404fce4b36
#
_cell.length_a   1.000
_cell.length_b   1.000
_cell.length_c   1.000
_cell.angle_alpha   90.00
_cell.angle_beta   90.00
_cell.angle_gamma   90.00
#
_symmetry.space_group_name_H-M   'P 1'
#
loop_
_entity.id
_entity.type
_entity.pdbx_description
1 polymer ?
#
loop_
_entity_poly.entity_id
_entity_poly.type
_entity_poly.pdbx_seq_one_letter_code
_entity_poly.pdbx_strand_id
1 'polypeptide(L)'
;MQTAKKIIFSNKRRQNTDIIKISLLFCLLLLGTIVKAQFLVFPDSVFAKQHTVEATDYYANQTDLSDVFSNVFKKKAQQRMDTVAEQKAFKLHWSTVPAVGYTLQTGFAALLSENVAFYESLASNQKISSISTSITYSQYNQIIVPLQADIWSKKNKYNFILDWRYMDYPSTTFGLGGNTLESNGYTIDFNYAKVHQTILKRVNKNLYAGLGYYLDYFWNVRTIDASHQDSVSFIKDKLTKKSVSSGAAFRLIYDSRLNQINPAQGNYANIVFRPNFTFLGSDNNWQSLLLEFRKYIKLRSSSKNVLAIWSYNWLTIGGGQPPYLMLPSTGWDDFFNTGRGYIQSRFRGRDMFYLESEYRFGITDNGLLGGVIFANAESFSKSVTAPGATIAPGYGIGVRIKLNKFSGTNLCIDYGFGTEGSRGIAVNLGEVF
;
A
#
# COMPACT_ATOMS: atom_id res chain seq x y z
N MET A 1 -3.68 42.47 27.28
CA MET A 1 -2.91 41.75 26.25
C MET A 1 -3.05 40.22 26.33
N GLN A 2 -3.40 39.62 27.45
CA GLN A 2 -3.63 38.16 27.59
C GLN A 2 -4.99 37.68 27.06
N THR A 3 -6.04 38.51 27.08
CA THR A 3 -7.39 38.14 26.62
C THR A 3 -7.52 38.01 25.10
N ALA A 4 -6.78 38.81 24.32
CA ALA A 4 -6.78 38.75 22.85
C ALA A 4 -6.09 37.52 22.31
N LYS A 5 -5.04 37.01 22.96
CA LYS A 5 -4.37 35.76 22.58
C LYS A 5 -5.26 34.53 22.77
N LYS A 6 -6.13 34.53 23.80
CA LYS A 6 -7.02 33.38 24.07
C LYS A 6 -8.16 33.27 23.04
N ILE A 7 -8.64 34.40 22.51
CA ILE A 7 -9.71 34.43 21.49
C ILE A 7 -9.15 33.95 20.11
N ILE A 8 -7.93 34.35 19.75
CA ILE A 8 -7.31 33.95 18.48
C ILE A 8 -6.98 32.42 18.46
N PHE A 9 -6.56 31.86 19.58
CA PHE A 9 -6.32 30.43 19.72
C PHE A 9 -7.62 29.60 19.71
N SER A 10 -8.71 30.13 20.28
CA SER A 10 -10.02 29.49 20.29
C SER A 10 -10.63 29.42 18.88
N ASN A 11 -10.56 30.50 18.11
CA ASN A 11 -11.10 30.55 16.75
C ASN A 11 -10.31 29.66 15.77
N LYS A 12 -9.00 29.58 15.92
CA LYS A 12 -8.17 28.69 15.06
C LYS A 12 -8.39 27.19 15.33
N ARG A 13 -8.67 26.83 16.60
CA ARG A 13 -9.02 25.47 17.00
C ARG A 13 -10.41 25.07 16.48
N ARG A 14 -11.34 26.02 16.43
CA ARG A 14 -12.71 25.83 15.91
C ARG A 14 -12.72 25.61 14.40
N GLN A 15 -11.97 26.39 13.62
CA GLN A 15 -11.87 26.20 12.16
C GLN A 15 -11.26 24.84 11.77
N ASN A 16 -10.22 24.38 12.46
CA ASN A 16 -9.61 23.07 12.16
C ASN A 16 -10.54 21.89 12.51
N THR A 17 -11.30 22.01 13.61
CA THR A 17 -12.32 21.00 13.98
C THR A 17 -13.49 20.97 12.99
N ASP A 18 -13.84 22.07 12.40
CA ASP A 18 -14.97 22.15 11.47
C ASP A 18 -14.59 21.57 10.09
N ILE A 19 -13.36 21.77 9.61
CA ILE A 19 -12.85 21.13 8.39
C ILE A 19 -12.80 19.60 8.55
N ILE A 20 -12.30 19.11 9.69
CA ILE A 20 -12.26 17.66 9.98
C ILE A 20 -13.68 17.09 10.09
N LYS A 21 -14.61 17.81 10.72
CA LYS A 21 -16.02 17.39 10.83
C LYS A 21 -16.72 17.37 9.48
N ILE A 22 -16.48 18.35 8.61
CA ILE A 22 -17.04 18.42 7.26
C ILE A 22 -16.47 17.28 6.39
N SER A 23 -15.17 17.01 6.47
CA SER A 23 -14.56 15.88 5.76
C SER A 23 -15.09 14.55 6.27
N LEU A 24 -15.24 14.38 7.59
CA LEU A 24 -15.82 13.16 8.19
C LEU A 24 -17.31 13.00 7.81
N LEU A 25 -18.08 14.08 7.81
CA LEU A 25 -19.50 14.07 7.41
C LEU A 25 -19.65 13.75 5.92
N PHE A 26 -18.78 14.28 5.06
CA PHE A 26 -18.76 13.97 3.64
C PHE A 26 -18.35 12.50 3.38
N CYS A 27 -17.41 11.98 4.16
CA CYS A 27 -17.02 10.57 4.14
C CYS A 27 -18.16 9.64 4.62
N LEU A 28 -18.86 10.02 5.69
CA LEU A 28 -20.03 9.28 6.20
C LEU A 28 -21.21 9.30 5.22
N LEU A 29 -21.43 10.42 4.53
CA LEU A 29 -22.45 10.53 3.48
C LEU A 29 -22.12 9.66 2.27
N LEU A 30 -20.85 9.59 1.84
CA LEU A 30 -20.40 8.70 0.77
C LEU A 30 -20.53 7.22 1.18
N LEU A 31 -20.17 6.85 2.41
CA LEU A 31 -20.41 5.50 2.94
C LEU A 31 -21.90 5.15 3.00
N GLY A 32 -22.75 6.09 3.43
CA GLY A 32 -24.20 5.92 3.45
C GLY A 32 -24.84 5.72 2.06
N THR A 33 -24.30 6.34 1.01
CA THR A 33 -24.76 6.16 -0.36
C THR A 33 -24.27 4.85 -0.96
N ILE A 34 -23.08 4.38 -0.60
CA ILE A 34 -22.57 3.06 -1.01
C ILE A 34 -23.42 1.93 -0.39
N VAL A 35 -23.81 2.07 0.89
CA VAL A 35 -24.65 1.08 1.59
C VAL A 35 -26.08 1.04 1.02
N LYS A 36 -26.65 2.18 0.59
CA LYS A 36 -28.01 2.21 -0.02
C LYS A 36 -28.05 1.65 -1.46
N ALA A 37 -26.94 1.64 -2.19
CA ALA A 37 -26.88 1.05 -3.53
C ALA A 37 -26.89 -0.49 -3.55
N GLN A 38 -26.82 -1.14 -2.40
CA GLN A 38 -26.74 -2.61 -2.27
C GLN A 38 -28.07 -3.33 -2.04
N PHE A 39 -29.22 -2.64 -1.95
CA PHE A 39 -30.52 -3.26 -1.63
C PHE A 39 -31.49 -3.35 -2.81
N LEU A 40 -31.05 -3.86 -3.96
CA LEU A 40 -31.98 -4.36 -4.99
C LEU A 40 -31.55 -5.78 -5.40
N VAL A 41 -32.15 -6.76 -4.73
CA VAL A 41 -31.98 -8.18 -4.97
C VAL A 41 -32.93 -8.62 -6.09
N PHE A 42 -32.42 -9.26 -7.14
CA PHE A 42 -33.16 -10.18 -8.00
C PHE A 42 -32.43 -11.51 -8.13
N PRO A 43 -33.10 -12.65 -8.07
CA PRO A 43 -32.49 -13.96 -8.13
C PRO A 43 -32.33 -14.42 -9.58
N ASP A 44 -31.13 -14.75 -10.02
CA ASP A 44 -30.92 -15.53 -11.23
C ASP A 44 -30.00 -16.73 -10.95
N SER A 45 -30.69 -17.86 -10.82
CA SER A 45 -30.10 -19.18 -10.91
C SER A 45 -30.08 -19.60 -12.37
N VAL A 46 -28.90 -19.88 -12.94
CA VAL A 46 -28.58 -20.81 -14.02
C VAL A 46 -27.31 -20.32 -14.73
N PHE A 47 -26.16 -20.95 -14.50
CA PHE A 47 -24.92 -20.99 -15.32
C PHE A 47 -23.65 -21.16 -14.47
N ALA A 48 -23.64 -22.13 -13.56
CA ALA A 48 -22.46 -22.36 -12.71
C ALA A 48 -21.98 -23.83 -12.74
N LYS A 49 -21.91 -24.48 -13.89
CA LYS A 49 -21.60 -25.93 -13.87
C LYS A 49 -20.32 -26.39 -14.58
N GLN A 50 -19.47 -25.51 -15.13
CA GLN A 50 -18.37 -26.00 -15.99
C GLN A 50 -16.93 -25.66 -15.58
N HIS A 51 -16.67 -24.85 -14.53
CA HIS A 51 -15.31 -24.50 -14.10
C HIS A 51 -14.96 -24.91 -12.66
N THR A 52 -15.80 -25.66 -11.97
CA THR A 52 -15.62 -25.98 -10.55
C THR A 52 -14.69 -27.18 -10.30
N VAL A 53 -14.48 -28.06 -11.25
CA VAL A 53 -13.73 -29.30 -11.06
C VAL A 53 -12.22 -29.08 -11.03
N GLU A 54 -11.67 -28.22 -11.90
CA GLU A 54 -10.22 -27.98 -11.95
C GLU A 54 -9.71 -27.14 -10.76
N ALA A 55 -10.55 -26.24 -10.22
CA ALA A 55 -10.15 -25.42 -9.07
C ALA A 55 -10.13 -26.22 -7.76
N THR A 56 -10.99 -27.21 -7.59
CA THR A 56 -11.05 -28.06 -6.40
C THR A 56 -9.80 -28.93 -6.25
N ASP A 57 -9.33 -29.54 -7.33
CA ASP A 57 -8.15 -30.40 -7.30
C ASP A 57 -6.86 -29.59 -7.04
N TYR A 58 -6.80 -28.34 -7.51
CA TYR A 58 -5.64 -27.48 -7.29
C TYR A 58 -5.44 -27.13 -5.81
N TYR A 59 -6.52 -26.81 -5.08
CA TYR A 59 -6.44 -26.45 -3.66
C TYR A 59 -6.38 -27.67 -2.72
N ALA A 60 -6.94 -28.81 -3.14
CA ALA A 60 -6.94 -30.04 -2.34
C ALA A 60 -5.52 -30.54 -2.01
N ASN A 61 -4.57 -30.29 -2.91
CA ASN A 61 -3.15 -30.68 -2.76
C ASN A 61 -2.28 -29.59 -2.11
N GLN A 62 -2.86 -28.46 -1.69
CA GLN A 62 -2.13 -27.39 -1.01
C GLN A 62 -2.34 -27.44 0.49
N THR A 63 -1.29 -27.12 1.22
CA THR A 63 -1.30 -26.96 2.69
C THR A 63 -1.07 -25.51 3.04
N ASP A 64 -1.79 -25.01 4.01
CA ASP A 64 -1.57 -23.70 4.62
C ASP A 64 -1.30 -23.81 6.13
N LEU A 65 -1.02 -22.69 6.75
CA LEU A 65 -0.66 -22.66 8.18
C LEU A 65 -1.81 -23.15 9.05
N SER A 66 -3.07 -22.95 8.67
CA SER A 66 -4.23 -23.42 9.41
C SER A 66 -4.34 -24.95 9.41
N ASP A 67 -3.98 -25.59 8.28
CA ASP A 67 -3.91 -27.06 8.20
C ASP A 67 -2.84 -27.62 9.14
N VAL A 68 -1.67 -26.97 9.19
CA VAL A 68 -0.58 -27.37 10.11
C VAL A 68 -1.00 -27.29 11.57
N PHE A 69 -1.62 -26.17 11.97
CA PHE A 69 -2.12 -26.01 13.34
C PHE A 69 -3.21 -27.01 13.68
N SER A 70 -4.16 -27.25 12.78
CA SER A 70 -5.23 -28.23 13.02
C SER A 70 -4.70 -29.64 13.22
N ASN A 71 -3.67 -30.03 12.48
CA ASN A 71 -3.02 -31.33 12.59
C ASN A 71 -2.22 -31.47 13.88
N VAL A 72 -1.49 -30.41 14.30
CA VAL A 72 -0.66 -30.44 15.52
C VAL A 72 -1.52 -30.51 16.78
N PHE A 73 -2.63 -29.79 16.84
CA PHE A 73 -3.49 -29.71 18.02
C PHE A 73 -4.60 -30.78 18.07
N LYS A 74 -4.56 -31.79 17.19
CA LYS A 74 -5.53 -32.92 17.15
C LYS A 74 -7.00 -32.51 17.38
N LYS A 75 -7.37 -31.27 17.13
CA LYS A 75 -8.77 -30.96 16.88
C LYS A 75 -9.07 -31.72 15.61
N LYS A 76 -9.91 -32.80 15.73
CA LYS A 76 -10.58 -33.35 14.57
C LYS A 76 -11.14 -32.15 13.83
N ALA A 77 -10.36 -31.64 12.86
CA ALA A 77 -10.93 -30.88 11.81
C ALA A 77 -11.98 -31.85 11.25
N GLN A 78 -13.23 -31.64 11.61
CA GLN A 78 -14.29 -32.05 10.75
C GLN A 78 -13.77 -31.57 9.44
N GLN A 79 -13.35 -32.50 8.55
CA GLN A 79 -13.18 -32.20 7.15
C GLN A 79 -14.48 -31.51 6.77
N ARG A 80 -14.52 -30.23 6.93
CA ARG A 80 -15.32 -29.38 6.11
C ARG A 80 -14.67 -29.56 4.74
N MET A 81 -15.10 -30.66 4.10
CA MET A 81 -15.48 -30.57 2.72
C MET A 81 -16.51 -29.45 2.70
N ASP A 82 -16.08 -28.20 2.83
CA ASP A 82 -16.70 -27.11 2.14
C ASP A 82 -16.48 -27.49 0.68
N THR A 83 -17.30 -28.46 0.27
CA THR A 83 -17.61 -28.71 -1.12
C THR A 83 -17.64 -27.33 -1.72
N VAL A 84 -16.79 -27.08 -2.73
CA VAL A 84 -16.71 -25.87 -3.57
C VAL A 84 -18.09 -25.42 -4.07
N ALA A 85 -19.14 -26.10 -3.69
CA ALA A 85 -20.51 -25.98 -4.11
C ALA A 85 -21.28 -24.77 -3.58
N GLU A 86 -20.75 -23.96 -2.69
CA GLU A 86 -21.44 -22.74 -2.28
C GLU A 86 -20.48 -21.59 -1.97
N GLN A 87 -19.77 -21.11 -2.98
CA GLN A 87 -19.36 -19.70 -2.99
C GLN A 87 -20.65 -18.87 -3.07
N LYS A 88 -21.22 -18.54 -1.93
CA LYS A 88 -22.36 -17.63 -1.89
C LYS A 88 -21.81 -16.24 -2.24
N ALA A 89 -22.38 -15.60 -3.25
CA ALA A 89 -22.20 -14.18 -3.47
C ALA A 89 -22.46 -13.47 -2.14
N PHE A 90 -21.67 -12.45 -1.82
CA PHE A 90 -21.74 -11.69 -0.56
C PHE A 90 -21.32 -12.43 0.73
N LYS A 91 -20.81 -13.66 0.67
CA LYS A 91 -20.21 -14.27 1.86
C LYS A 91 -18.94 -13.49 2.22
N LEU A 92 -18.96 -12.86 3.39
CA LEU A 92 -17.81 -12.14 3.92
C LEU A 92 -16.81 -13.16 4.51
N HIS A 93 -15.58 -13.11 4.03
CA HIS A 93 -14.47 -13.88 4.58
C HIS A 93 -13.64 -12.97 5.47
N TRP A 94 -13.79 -13.12 6.77
CA TRP A 94 -13.07 -12.38 7.79
C TRP A 94 -11.75 -13.06 8.14
N SER A 95 -10.73 -12.24 8.36
CA SER A 95 -9.42 -12.70 8.81
C SER A 95 -8.86 -11.72 9.81
N THR A 96 -8.71 -12.12 11.06
CA THR A 96 -8.05 -11.36 12.11
C THR A 96 -6.68 -11.96 12.34
N VAL A 97 -5.64 -11.15 12.19
CA VAL A 97 -4.25 -11.59 12.30
C VAL A 97 -3.49 -10.73 13.30
N PRO A 98 -3.24 -11.21 14.53
CA PRO A 98 -2.22 -10.61 15.36
C PRO A 98 -0.84 -10.97 14.82
N ALA A 99 0.04 -9.99 14.68
CA ALA A 99 1.40 -10.23 14.23
C ALA A 99 2.40 -9.36 15.00
N VAL A 100 3.64 -9.84 15.05
CA VAL A 100 4.80 -9.08 15.52
C VAL A 100 5.83 -9.14 14.41
N GLY A 101 6.39 -8.00 14.06
CA GLY A 101 7.38 -7.87 13.01
C GLY A 101 8.53 -6.97 13.43
N TYR A 102 9.54 -6.93 12.57
CA TYR A 102 10.67 -6.03 12.71
C TYR A 102 11.00 -5.44 11.34
N THR A 103 11.16 -4.13 11.29
CA THR A 103 11.72 -3.43 10.14
C THR A 103 12.76 -2.41 10.60
N LEU A 104 13.61 -1.96 9.70
CA LEU A 104 14.57 -0.88 10.01
C LEU A 104 13.86 0.39 10.51
N GLN A 105 12.68 0.69 9.96
CA GLN A 105 11.95 1.91 10.26
C GLN A 105 11.16 1.84 11.58
N THR A 106 10.65 0.66 11.94
CA THR A 106 9.78 0.51 13.10
C THR A 106 10.48 -0.07 14.31
N GLY A 107 11.66 -0.71 14.12
CA GLY A 107 12.15 -1.65 15.09
C GLY A 107 11.12 -2.78 15.25
N PHE A 108 10.98 -3.34 16.45
CA PHE A 108 9.90 -4.27 16.75
C PHE A 108 8.55 -3.55 16.72
N ALA A 109 7.58 -4.16 16.07
CA ALA A 109 6.21 -3.66 16.02
C ALA A 109 5.21 -4.78 16.27
N ALA A 110 4.19 -4.49 17.06
CA ALA A 110 3.03 -5.35 17.22
C ALA A 110 1.87 -4.76 16.41
N LEU A 111 1.16 -5.61 15.69
CA LEU A 111 -0.01 -5.20 14.91
C LEU A 111 -1.16 -6.17 15.08
N LEU A 112 -2.37 -5.63 15.04
CA LEU A 112 -3.61 -6.37 14.87
C LEU A 112 -4.22 -5.95 13.54
N SER A 113 -4.35 -6.89 12.61
CA SER A 113 -4.89 -6.65 11.28
C SER A 113 -6.22 -7.35 11.10
N GLU A 114 -7.16 -6.65 10.49
CA GLU A 114 -8.46 -7.15 10.04
C GLU A 114 -8.52 -7.08 8.51
N ASN A 115 -8.94 -8.17 7.90
CA ASN A 115 -9.19 -8.22 6.46
C ASN A 115 -10.56 -8.85 6.19
N VAL A 116 -11.32 -8.21 5.32
CA VAL A 116 -12.61 -8.72 4.84
C VAL A 116 -12.54 -8.84 3.33
N ALA A 117 -12.82 -10.04 2.82
CA ALA A 117 -12.85 -10.30 1.38
C ALA A 117 -14.21 -10.87 0.98
N PHE A 118 -14.72 -10.47 -0.19
CA PHE A 118 -16.01 -10.93 -0.70
C PHE A 118 -16.10 -10.78 -2.22
N TYR A 119 -17.06 -11.52 -2.80
CA TYR A 119 -17.40 -11.39 -4.20
C TYR A 119 -18.79 -10.75 -4.35
N GLU A 120 -18.89 -9.76 -5.21
CA GLU A 120 -20.16 -9.07 -5.52
C GLU A 120 -21.08 -9.92 -6.43
N SER A 121 -20.53 -10.92 -7.12
CA SER A 121 -21.28 -11.89 -7.91
C SER A 121 -20.50 -13.19 -8.08
N LEU A 122 -21.20 -14.29 -8.44
CA LEU A 122 -20.59 -15.60 -8.71
C LEU A 122 -20.09 -15.77 -10.17
N ALA A 123 -20.01 -14.68 -10.93
CA ALA A 123 -19.47 -14.74 -12.29
C ALA A 123 -18.00 -15.16 -12.26
N SER A 124 -17.59 -16.06 -13.13
CA SER A 124 -16.23 -16.65 -13.18
C SER A 124 -15.09 -15.64 -13.32
N ASN A 125 -15.39 -14.44 -13.80
CA ASN A 125 -14.43 -13.35 -13.98
C ASN A 125 -14.60 -12.21 -12.97
N GLN A 126 -15.45 -12.38 -11.94
CA GLN A 126 -15.64 -11.38 -10.89
C GLN A 126 -14.37 -11.27 -10.04
N LYS A 127 -13.84 -10.05 -9.95
CA LYS A 127 -12.73 -9.75 -9.06
C LYS A 127 -13.17 -9.75 -7.61
N ILE A 128 -12.28 -10.16 -6.72
CA ILE A 128 -12.52 -10.15 -5.28
C ILE A 128 -12.45 -8.72 -4.76
N SER A 129 -13.41 -8.33 -3.96
CA SER A 129 -13.40 -7.09 -3.19
C SER A 129 -12.73 -7.34 -1.85
N SER A 130 -11.93 -6.38 -1.39
CA SER A 130 -11.28 -6.46 -0.09
C SER A 130 -11.35 -5.14 0.65
N ILE A 131 -11.46 -5.24 1.98
CA ILE A 131 -11.32 -4.13 2.91
C ILE A 131 -10.32 -4.59 3.97
N SER A 132 -9.30 -3.81 4.21
CA SER A 132 -8.30 -4.11 5.23
C SER A 132 -8.06 -2.89 6.13
N THR A 133 -7.87 -3.18 7.40
CA THR A 133 -7.44 -2.19 8.40
C THR A 133 -6.48 -2.85 9.37
N SER A 134 -5.70 -2.05 10.06
CA SER A 134 -4.86 -2.53 11.15
C SER A 134 -4.61 -1.41 12.15
N ILE A 135 -4.16 -1.81 13.33
CA ILE A 135 -3.51 -0.91 14.27
C ILE A 135 -2.13 -1.46 14.56
N THR A 136 -1.13 -0.64 14.35
CA THR A 136 0.28 -0.99 14.59
C THR A 136 0.86 -0.05 15.63
N TYR A 137 1.57 -0.61 16.62
CA TYR A 137 2.40 0.13 17.56
C TYR A 137 3.83 -0.39 17.51
N SER A 138 4.79 0.52 17.37
CA SER A 138 6.20 0.18 17.15
C SER A 138 7.10 0.54 18.32
N GLN A 139 8.30 -0.05 18.36
CA GLN A 139 9.37 0.24 19.30
C GLN A 139 9.76 1.72 19.30
N TYR A 140 9.61 2.41 18.18
CA TYR A 140 9.93 3.83 18.04
C TYR A 140 8.71 4.74 18.28
N ASN A 141 7.71 4.22 19.03
CA ASN A 141 6.47 4.95 19.39
C ASN A 141 5.63 5.39 18.20
N GLN A 142 5.72 4.69 17.08
CA GLN A 142 4.85 4.95 15.93
C GLN A 142 3.49 4.29 16.14
N ILE A 143 2.43 5.02 15.76
CA ILE A 143 1.06 4.51 15.65
C ILE A 143 0.67 4.62 14.20
N ILE A 144 0.26 3.50 13.58
CA ILE A 144 -0.14 3.44 12.18
C ILE A 144 -1.50 2.77 12.09
N VAL A 145 -2.48 3.49 11.55
CA VAL A 145 -3.86 3.00 11.38
C VAL A 145 -4.30 3.24 9.94
N PRO A 146 -4.07 2.30 9.01
CA PRO A 146 -4.61 2.33 7.66
C PRO A 146 -6.04 1.79 7.62
N LEU A 147 -6.85 2.29 6.71
CA LEU A 147 -8.08 1.69 6.19
C LEU A 147 -7.98 1.70 4.67
N GLN A 148 -7.82 0.53 4.09
CA GLN A 148 -7.69 0.37 2.65
C GLN A 148 -8.84 -0.48 2.11
N ALA A 149 -9.37 -0.12 0.94
CA ALA A 149 -10.41 -0.90 0.29
C ALA A 149 -10.23 -0.90 -1.24
N ASP A 150 -10.47 -2.06 -1.82
CA ASP A 150 -10.58 -2.28 -3.27
C ASP A 150 -11.90 -3.01 -3.52
N ILE A 151 -12.94 -2.27 -3.89
CA ILE A 151 -14.31 -2.77 -3.99
C ILE A 151 -14.74 -2.79 -5.46
N TRP A 152 -15.12 -3.97 -5.93
CA TRP A 152 -15.58 -4.23 -7.29
C TRP A 152 -17.08 -4.37 -7.35
N SER A 153 -17.72 -3.60 -8.21
CA SER A 153 -19.16 -3.79 -8.49
C SER A 153 -19.41 -5.03 -9.35
N LYS A 154 -20.68 -5.44 -9.45
CA LYS A 154 -21.11 -6.54 -10.33
C LYS A 154 -20.51 -6.43 -11.73
N LYS A 155 -20.00 -7.58 -12.23
CA LYS A 155 -19.35 -7.71 -13.54
C LYS A 155 -18.12 -6.79 -13.69
N ASN A 156 -17.52 -6.37 -12.59
CA ASN A 156 -16.36 -5.46 -12.55
C ASN A 156 -16.59 -4.17 -13.33
N LYS A 157 -17.81 -3.62 -13.32
CA LYS A 157 -18.15 -2.40 -14.08
C LYS A 157 -17.50 -1.16 -13.47
N TYR A 158 -17.48 -1.08 -12.14
CA TYR A 158 -16.83 -0.03 -11.35
C TYR A 158 -15.87 -0.65 -10.36
N ASN A 159 -14.84 0.11 -10.04
CA ASN A 159 -13.89 -0.18 -8.97
C ASN A 159 -13.76 1.05 -8.08
N PHE A 160 -13.91 0.85 -6.76
CA PHE A 160 -13.77 1.88 -5.74
C PHE A 160 -12.53 1.58 -4.93
N ILE A 161 -11.55 2.50 -4.96
CA ILE A 161 -10.29 2.36 -4.26
C ILE A 161 -10.22 3.44 -3.18
N LEU A 162 -9.98 3.01 -1.95
CA LEU A 162 -9.75 3.86 -0.79
C LEU A 162 -8.40 3.55 -0.16
N ASP A 163 -7.71 4.60 0.26
CA ASP A 163 -6.53 4.51 1.12
C ASP A 163 -6.57 5.67 2.10
N TRP A 164 -7.07 5.39 3.29
CA TRP A 164 -7.16 6.33 4.39
C TRP A 164 -6.20 5.88 5.48
N ARG A 165 -5.42 6.82 6.02
CA ARG A 165 -4.43 6.51 7.06
C ARG A 165 -4.40 7.60 8.11
N TYR A 166 -4.22 7.19 9.34
CA TYR A 166 -3.73 8.03 10.41
C TYR A 166 -2.39 7.49 10.89
N MET A 167 -1.42 8.38 11.06
CA MET A 167 -0.11 8.02 11.57
C MET A 167 0.37 9.07 12.57
N ASP A 168 0.90 8.61 13.70
CA ASP A 168 1.81 9.35 14.57
C ASP A 168 3.18 8.71 14.34
N TYR A 169 4.11 9.48 13.74
CA TYR A 169 5.18 8.81 13.00
C TYR A 169 6.54 9.50 13.13
N PRO A 170 7.28 9.23 14.22
CA PRO A 170 8.70 9.48 14.25
C PRO A 170 9.40 8.75 13.10
N SER A 171 10.18 9.47 12.29
CA SER A 171 10.84 8.95 11.10
C SER A 171 12.19 9.61 10.88
N THR A 172 13.16 8.87 10.33
CA THR A 172 14.44 9.44 9.95
C THR A 172 14.37 9.97 8.52
N THR A 173 15.02 11.09 8.25
CA THR A 173 15.22 11.62 6.90
C THR A 173 16.68 12.04 6.71
N PHE A 174 17.18 11.98 5.48
CA PHE A 174 18.62 12.10 5.18
C PHE A 174 18.91 13.27 4.21
N GLY A 175 17.90 14.09 3.89
CA GLY A 175 18.02 15.19 2.94
C GLY A 175 17.46 14.87 1.55
N LEU A 176 17.89 15.63 0.54
CA LEU A 176 17.40 15.52 -0.83
C LEU A 176 18.46 14.95 -1.78
N GLY A 177 18.02 14.02 -2.63
CA GLY A 177 18.79 13.36 -3.67
C GLY A 177 19.19 11.93 -3.33
N GLY A 178 19.70 11.21 -4.33
CA GLY A 178 20.16 9.83 -4.21
C GLY A 178 21.59 9.66 -3.69
N ASN A 179 22.31 10.76 -3.42
CA ASN A 179 23.70 10.76 -2.95
C ASN A 179 23.85 11.29 -1.51
N THR A 180 22.78 11.28 -0.73
CA THR A 180 22.83 11.66 0.68
C THR A 180 23.57 10.60 1.51
N LEU A 181 24.39 11.03 2.48
CA LEU A 181 25.09 10.12 3.38
C LEU A 181 24.16 9.63 4.49
N GLU A 182 24.39 8.42 4.98
CA GLU A 182 23.61 7.88 6.11
C GLU A 182 23.87 8.69 7.39
N SER A 183 25.08 9.23 7.56
CA SER A 183 25.44 10.13 8.67
C SER A 183 24.64 11.45 8.69
N ASN A 184 23.99 11.83 7.59
CA ASN A 184 23.13 13.01 7.54
C ASN A 184 21.72 12.75 8.10
N GLY A 185 21.48 11.54 8.60
CA GLY A 185 20.19 11.15 9.14
C GLY A 185 19.83 11.95 10.39
N TYR A 186 18.61 12.50 10.43
CA TYR A 186 18.05 13.11 11.64
C TYR A 186 16.57 12.74 11.76
N THR A 187 16.12 12.65 13.00
CA THR A 187 14.75 12.22 13.29
C THR A 187 13.81 13.42 13.27
N ILE A 188 12.74 13.25 12.53
CA ILE A 188 11.58 14.15 12.52
C ILE A 188 10.38 13.40 13.11
N ASP A 189 9.50 14.14 13.75
CA ASP A 189 8.25 13.64 14.29
C ASP A 189 7.10 14.39 13.66
N PHE A 190 6.03 13.67 13.30
CA PHE A 190 4.85 14.28 12.70
C PHE A 190 3.62 13.39 12.84
N ASN A 191 2.45 14.04 12.83
CA ASN A 191 1.19 13.35 12.60
C ASN A 191 0.82 13.47 11.12
N TYR A 192 0.20 12.44 10.58
CA TYR A 192 -0.19 12.37 9.18
C TYR A 192 -1.59 11.80 9.01
N ALA A 193 -2.42 12.48 8.23
CA ALA A 193 -3.69 11.96 7.75
C ALA A 193 -3.69 11.92 6.21
N LYS A 194 -3.92 10.74 5.66
CA LYS A 194 -4.10 10.48 4.23
C LYS A 194 -5.56 10.14 3.98
N VAL A 195 -6.20 10.80 3.02
CA VAL A 195 -7.55 10.48 2.56
C VAL A 195 -7.53 10.47 1.05
N HIS A 196 -7.24 9.31 0.48
CA HIS A 196 -7.23 9.08 -0.96
C HIS A 196 -8.42 8.20 -1.32
N GLN A 197 -9.21 8.62 -2.31
CA GLN A 197 -10.35 7.87 -2.80
C GLN A 197 -10.51 8.06 -4.30
N THR A 198 -10.80 6.98 -5.01
CA THR A 198 -10.93 6.96 -6.46
C THR A 198 -12.10 6.09 -6.88
N ILE A 199 -12.87 6.56 -7.86
CA ILE A 199 -13.91 5.80 -8.53
C ILE A 199 -13.45 5.60 -9.97
N LEU A 200 -13.35 4.33 -10.38
CA LEU A 200 -12.94 3.92 -11.71
C LEU A 200 -14.11 3.23 -12.41
N LYS A 201 -14.29 3.53 -13.68
CA LYS A 201 -15.24 2.86 -14.57
C LYS A 201 -14.47 2.02 -15.57
N ARG A 202 -14.96 0.82 -15.85
CA ARG A 202 -14.39 -0.04 -16.88
C ARG A 202 -14.58 0.57 -18.26
N VAL A 203 -13.47 0.81 -18.95
CA VAL A 203 -13.43 1.31 -20.35
C VAL A 203 -13.37 0.13 -21.32
N ASN A 204 -12.55 -0.88 -21.00
CA ASN A 204 -12.40 -2.11 -21.77
C ASN A 204 -12.17 -3.29 -20.81
N LYS A 205 -12.00 -4.50 -21.33
CA LYS A 205 -11.92 -5.77 -20.57
C LYS A 205 -11.10 -5.67 -19.29
N ASN A 206 -9.91 -5.07 -19.34
CA ASN A 206 -8.97 -4.94 -18.22
C ASN A 206 -8.55 -3.49 -17.96
N LEU A 207 -9.14 -2.52 -18.67
CA LEU A 207 -8.80 -1.10 -18.60
C LEU A 207 -9.89 -0.32 -17.86
N TYR A 208 -9.47 0.44 -16.87
CA TYR A 208 -10.32 1.27 -16.01
C TYR A 208 -9.79 2.70 -16.02
N ALA A 209 -10.69 3.66 -16.10
CA ALA A 209 -10.37 5.08 -15.99
C ALA A 209 -11.30 5.75 -14.98
N GLY A 210 -10.80 6.71 -14.23
CA GLY A 210 -11.61 7.36 -13.22
C GLY A 210 -10.98 8.58 -12.59
N LEU A 211 -11.73 9.08 -11.63
CA LEU A 211 -11.43 10.31 -10.90
C LEU A 211 -11.39 10.03 -9.41
N GLY A 212 -10.58 10.79 -8.71
CA GLY A 212 -10.46 10.71 -7.26
C GLY A 212 -10.24 12.07 -6.63
N TYR A 213 -10.25 12.07 -5.33
CA TYR A 213 -9.86 13.18 -4.49
C TYR A 213 -8.80 12.69 -3.51
N TYR A 214 -7.68 13.41 -3.42
CA TYR A 214 -6.54 13.08 -2.60
C TYR A 214 -6.23 14.24 -1.67
N LEU A 215 -6.24 13.93 -0.37
CA LEU A 215 -5.86 14.84 0.71
C LEU A 215 -4.73 14.20 1.53
N ASP A 216 -3.64 14.92 1.69
CA ASP A 216 -2.56 14.62 2.63
C ASP A 216 -2.38 15.79 3.56
N TYR A 217 -2.46 15.52 4.87
CA TYR A 217 -2.32 16.52 5.91
C TYR A 217 -1.29 16.07 6.93
N PHE A 218 -0.20 16.82 7.00
CA PHE A 218 0.85 16.67 8.01
C PHE A 218 0.73 17.80 9.03
N TRP A 219 0.86 17.47 10.31
CA TRP A 219 0.85 18.46 11.39
C TRP A 219 1.75 18.03 12.55
N ASN A 220 1.99 18.92 13.50
CA ASN A 220 2.94 18.72 14.60
C ASN A 220 4.35 18.37 14.13
N VAL A 221 4.72 18.81 12.91
CA VAL A 221 6.03 18.49 12.33
C VAL A 221 7.12 19.18 13.13
N ARG A 222 8.05 18.40 13.69
CA ARG A 222 9.18 18.86 14.49
C ARG A 222 10.41 18.00 14.30
N THR A 223 11.59 18.56 14.50
CA THR A 223 12.84 17.81 14.60
C THR A 223 13.05 17.40 16.06
N ILE A 224 13.40 16.14 16.29
CA ILE A 224 13.65 15.60 17.64
C ILE A 224 15.15 15.76 17.99
N ASP A 225 16.03 15.58 17.02
CA ASP A 225 17.48 15.54 17.23
C ASP A 225 18.14 16.86 16.81
N ALA A 226 18.71 17.58 17.77
CA ALA A 226 19.38 18.87 17.54
C ALA A 226 20.90 18.74 17.34
N SER A 227 21.45 17.52 17.38
CA SER A 227 22.91 17.29 17.42
C SER A 227 23.65 17.55 16.10
N HIS A 228 22.90 17.66 14.97
CA HIS A 228 23.48 17.89 13.62
C HIS A 228 22.99 19.22 13.02
N GLN A 229 23.33 20.33 13.69
CA GLN A 229 22.78 21.65 13.41
C GLN A 229 23.09 22.18 12.00
N ASP A 230 24.18 21.76 11.35
CA ASP A 230 24.58 22.27 10.03
C ASP A 230 23.88 21.57 8.86
N SER A 231 23.54 20.30 8.99
CA SER A 231 22.74 19.55 8.01
C SER A 231 21.24 19.92 8.09
N VAL A 232 20.81 20.37 9.26
CA VAL A 232 19.42 20.73 9.61
C VAL A 232 19.01 22.07 9.00
N SER A 233 19.94 23.01 8.73
CA SER A 233 19.59 24.34 8.24
C SER A 233 18.86 24.28 6.89
N PHE A 234 19.34 23.49 5.94
CA PHE A 234 18.72 23.36 4.60
C PHE A 234 17.31 22.79 4.64
N ILE A 235 17.02 21.90 5.61
CA ILE A 235 15.73 21.21 5.71
C ILE A 235 14.82 21.93 6.67
N LYS A 236 15.36 22.58 7.70
CA LYS A 236 14.62 23.43 8.64
C LYS A 236 13.85 24.53 7.91
N ASP A 237 14.40 25.06 6.83
CA ASP A 237 13.75 26.07 5.99
C ASP A 237 12.63 25.49 5.10
N LYS A 238 12.63 24.17 4.87
CA LYS A 238 11.63 23.48 4.04
C LYS A 238 10.60 22.66 4.83
N LEU A 239 10.88 22.34 6.09
CA LEU A 239 9.94 21.69 6.99
C LEU A 239 9.03 22.72 7.66
N THR A 240 7.81 22.80 7.19
CA THR A 240 6.77 23.60 7.85
C THR A 240 6.12 22.80 8.99
N LYS A 241 5.70 23.48 10.07
CA LYS A 241 5.03 22.83 11.22
C LYS A 241 3.75 22.07 10.84
N LYS A 242 3.19 22.38 9.69
CA LYS A 242 2.08 21.68 9.06
C LYS A 242 2.16 21.84 7.55
N SER A 243 1.63 20.90 6.82
CA SER A 243 1.43 21.04 5.38
C SER A 243 0.18 20.30 4.92
N VAL A 244 -0.50 20.89 3.94
CA VAL A 244 -1.70 20.32 3.30
C VAL A 244 -1.45 20.21 1.81
N SER A 245 -1.74 19.03 1.26
CA SER A 245 -1.80 18.79 -0.17
C SER A 245 -3.17 18.25 -0.51
N SER A 246 -3.95 19.00 -1.27
CA SER A 246 -5.33 18.69 -1.59
C SER A 246 -5.56 18.86 -3.08
N GLY A 247 -6.05 17.82 -3.74
CA GLY A 247 -6.18 17.83 -5.19
C GLY A 247 -7.08 16.76 -5.76
N ALA A 248 -7.37 16.90 -7.05
CA ALA A 248 -7.99 15.87 -7.83
C ALA A 248 -6.97 14.77 -8.16
N ALA A 249 -7.46 13.58 -8.50
CA ALA A 249 -6.65 12.50 -9.05
C ALA A 249 -7.33 11.97 -10.32
N PHE A 250 -6.58 11.90 -11.41
CA PHE A 250 -6.98 11.25 -12.64
C PHE A 250 -6.24 9.93 -12.73
N ARG A 251 -6.98 8.81 -12.73
CA ARG A 251 -6.38 7.48 -12.63
C ARG A 251 -6.76 6.59 -13.79
N LEU A 252 -5.76 5.89 -14.33
CA LEU A 252 -5.91 4.88 -15.36
C LEU A 252 -5.27 3.59 -14.88
N ILE A 253 -6.04 2.49 -14.85
CA ILE A 253 -5.54 1.18 -14.43
C ILE A 253 -5.79 0.17 -15.54
N TYR A 254 -4.73 -0.56 -15.91
CA TYR A 254 -4.85 -1.81 -16.65
C TYR A 254 -4.48 -2.96 -15.72
N ASP A 255 -5.37 -3.96 -15.54
CA ASP A 255 -5.13 -5.08 -14.66
C ASP A 255 -5.67 -6.39 -15.24
N SER A 256 -4.75 -7.22 -15.71
CA SER A 256 -5.03 -8.55 -16.26
C SER A 256 -4.63 -9.70 -15.31
N ARG A 257 -4.25 -9.38 -14.07
CA ARG A 257 -3.94 -10.39 -13.05
C ARG A 257 -5.22 -11.14 -12.66
N LEU A 258 -5.12 -12.46 -12.49
CA LEU A 258 -6.22 -13.27 -11.99
C LEU A 258 -6.30 -13.20 -10.45
N ASN A 259 -5.15 -13.19 -9.77
CA ASN A 259 -5.04 -13.01 -8.33
C ASN A 259 -4.20 -11.74 -8.06
N GLN A 260 -4.74 -10.83 -7.27
CA GLN A 260 -4.07 -9.57 -6.94
C GLN A 260 -3.16 -9.69 -5.71
N ILE A 261 -3.42 -10.69 -4.84
CA ILE A 261 -2.69 -10.92 -3.59
C ILE A 261 -1.39 -11.67 -3.84
N ASN A 262 -1.44 -12.67 -4.73
CA ASN A 262 -0.27 -13.48 -5.12
C ASN A 262 -0.35 -13.78 -6.63
N PRO A 263 0.03 -12.80 -7.46
CA PRO A 263 -0.07 -12.94 -8.89
C PRO A 263 1.03 -13.84 -9.44
N ALA A 264 0.61 -14.88 -10.19
CA ALA A 264 1.52 -15.79 -10.88
C ALA A 264 1.73 -15.41 -12.36
N GLN A 265 0.77 -14.68 -12.94
CA GLN A 265 0.82 -14.23 -14.34
C GLN A 265 -0.06 -13.00 -14.55
N GLY A 266 0.19 -12.30 -15.64
CA GLY A 266 -0.54 -11.09 -16.02
C GLY A 266 0.27 -9.81 -15.88
N ASN A 267 -0.38 -8.71 -16.17
CA ASN A 267 0.21 -7.38 -16.10
C ASN A 267 -0.70 -6.46 -15.28
N TYR A 268 -0.08 -5.51 -14.60
CA TYR A 268 -0.74 -4.40 -13.95
C TYR A 268 -0.02 -3.13 -14.38
N ALA A 269 -0.78 -2.10 -14.76
CA ALA A 269 -0.27 -0.76 -14.99
C ALA A 269 -1.20 0.25 -14.31
N ASN A 270 -0.62 1.27 -13.69
CA ASN A 270 -1.35 2.30 -12.97
C ASN A 270 -0.70 3.66 -13.27
N ILE A 271 -1.50 4.57 -13.77
CA ILE A 271 -1.10 5.96 -14.02
C ILE A 271 -1.98 6.84 -13.13
N VAL A 272 -1.35 7.70 -12.32
CA VAL A 272 -2.07 8.68 -11.51
C VAL A 272 -1.49 10.06 -11.78
N PHE A 273 -2.27 10.92 -12.39
CA PHE A 273 -1.99 12.35 -12.47
C PHE A 273 -2.74 13.07 -11.36
N ARG A 274 -1.99 13.77 -10.49
CA ARG A 274 -2.52 14.45 -9.31
C ARG A 274 -2.13 15.92 -9.33
N PRO A 275 -2.99 16.83 -9.79
CA PRO A 275 -2.88 18.26 -9.55
C PRO A 275 -3.43 18.62 -8.15
N ASN A 276 -2.65 19.35 -7.38
CA ASN A 276 -3.05 19.91 -6.08
C ASN A 276 -3.29 21.41 -6.25
N PHE A 277 -4.36 21.92 -5.63
CA PHE A 277 -4.81 23.29 -5.84
C PHE A 277 -5.06 24.00 -4.53
N THR A 278 -4.64 25.27 -4.45
CA THR A 278 -4.89 26.13 -3.27
C THR A 278 -6.37 26.37 -3.02
N PHE A 279 -7.18 26.43 -4.08
CA PHE A 279 -8.64 26.59 -3.93
C PHE A 279 -9.33 25.33 -3.34
N LEU A 280 -8.68 24.15 -3.38
CA LEU A 280 -9.12 22.94 -2.69
C LEU A 280 -8.51 22.79 -1.28
N GLY A 281 -7.75 23.78 -0.81
CA GLY A 281 -7.13 23.80 0.51
C GLY A 281 -5.67 23.31 0.54
N SER A 282 -5.03 23.09 -0.60
CA SER A 282 -3.58 22.83 -0.66
C SER A 282 -2.79 24.10 -0.30
N ASP A 283 -1.66 23.93 0.40
CA ASP A 283 -0.79 25.07 0.71
C ASP A 283 -0.18 25.70 -0.54
N ASN A 284 0.11 24.89 -1.57
CA ASN A 284 0.67 25.31 -2.85
C ASN A 284 -0.01 24.58 -4.02
N ASN A 285 0.03 25.21 -5.20
CA ASN A 285 -0.30 24.53 -6.44
C ASN A 285 0.92 23.72 -6.89
N TRP A 286 0.76 22.41 -7.02
CA TRP A 286 1.80 21.51 -7.51
C TRP A 286 1.18 20.26 -8.12
N GLN A 287 1.95 19.51 -8.90
CA GLN A 287 1.44 18.36 -9.63
C GLN A 287 2.40 17.19 -9.51
N SER A 288 1.84 15.98 -9.45
CA SER A 288 2.61 14.76 -9.54
C SER A 288 2.04 13.79 -10.57
N LEU A 289 2.93 12.95 -11.08
CA LEU A 289 2.61 11.87 -11.99
C LEU A 289 3.23 10.59 -11.46
N LEU A 290 2.39 9.60 -11.15
CA LEU A 290 2.82 8.25 -10.81
C LEU A 290 2.63 7.36 -12.04
N LEU A 291 3.70 6.65 -12.41
CA LEU A 291 3.71 5.64 -13.45
C LEU A 291 4.17 4.33 -12.84
N GLU A 292 3.28 3.38 -12.71
CA GLU A 292 3.56 2.07 -12.14
C GLU A 292 3.28 0.97 -13.15
N PHE A 293 4.18 -0.01 -13.23
CA PHE A 293 4.01 -1.19 -14.06
C PHE A 293 4.50 -2.44 -13.33
N ARG A 294 3.69 -3.50 -13.39
CA ARG A 294 4.04 -4.82 -12.84
C ARG A 294 3.79 -5.90 -13.88
N LYS A 295 4.72 -6.84 -14.01
CA LYS A 295 4.60 -7.99 -14.90
C LYS A 295 4.95 -9.27 -14.17
N TYR A 296 4.12 -10.28 -14.37
CA TYR A 296 4.30 -11.60 -13.77
C TYR A 296 4.36 -12.65 -14.87
N ILE A 297 5.43 -13.43 -14.87
CA ILE A 297 5.73 -14.44 -15.88
C ILE A 297 5.87 -15.78 -15.20
N LYS A 298 4.91 -16.67 -15.42
CA LYS A 298 4.99 -18.07 -14.99
C LYS A 298 6.00 -18.78 -15.91
N LEU A 299 7.12 -19.29 -15.37
CA LEU A 299 8.23 -19.78 -16.17
C LEU A 299 7.93 -21.10 -16.90
N ARG A 300 7.07 -21.95 -16.31
CA ARG A 300 6.56 -23.19 -16.93
C ARG A 300 5.12 -23.42 -16.48
N SER A 301 4.31 -24.05 -17.33
CA SER A 301 2.91 -24.36 -17.01
C SER A 301 2.76 -25.23 -15.76
N SER A 302 3.67 -26.19 -15.56
CA SER A 302 3.70 -27.10 -14.40
C SER A 302 4.46 -26.55 -13.20
N SER A 303 5.19 -25.44 -13.33
CA SER A 303 6.02 -24.88 -12.26
C SER A 303 5.24 -23.85 -11.45
N LYS A 304 5.53 -23.77 -10.15
CA LYS A 304 5.08 -22.70 -9.26
C LYS A 304 5.97 -21.45 -9.35
N ASN A 305 7.03 -21.49 -10.18
CA ASN A 305 8.03 -20.43 -10.24
C ASN A 305 7.54 -19.25 -11.09
N VAL A 306 7.75 -18.06 -10.58
CA VAL A 306 7.31 -16.81 -11.20
C VAL A 306 8.49 -15.84 -11.25
N LEU A 307 8.71 -15.23 -12.40
CA LEU A 307 9.51 -14.03 -12.53
C LEU A 307 8.57 -12.83 -12.47
N ALA A 308 8.74 -12.00 -11.46
CA ALA A 308 7.96 -10.78 -11.27
C ALA A 308 8.86 -9.55 -11.48
N ILE A 309 8.33 -8.53 -12.15
CA ILE A 309 9.01 -7.27 -12.43
C ILE A 309 8.10 -6.12 -12.00
N TRP A 310 8.63 -5.15 -11.27
CA TRP A 310 7.94 -3.97 -10.80
C TRP A 310 8.74 -2.72 -11.14
N SER A 311 8.11 -1.78 -11.84
CA SER A 311 8.60 -0.42 -12.06
C SER A 311 7.65 0.57 -11.40
N TYR A 312 8.18 1.48 -10.59
CA TYR A 312 7.41 2.48 -9.85
C TYR A 312 8.12 3.83 -9.97
N ASN A 313 7.52 4.75 -10.74
CA ASN A 313 8.13 6.03 -11.03
C ASN A 313 7.21 7.13 -10.56
N TRP A 314 7.64 7.90 -9.57
CA TRP A 314 6.87 8.99 -8.99
C TRP A 314 7.57 10.31 -9.26
N LEU A 315 6.94 11.15 -10.08
CA LEU A 315 7.51 12.35 -10.64
C LEU A 315 6.77 13.59 -10.13
N THR A 316 7.50 14.64 -9.79
CA THR A 316 6.94 15.96 -9.57
C THR A 316 7.03 16.75 -10.86
N ILE A 317 5.90 16.99 -11.51
CA ILE A 317 5.82 17.66 -12.82
C ILE A 317 5.42 19.13 -12.68
N GLY A 318 5.74 19.92 -13.70
CA GLY A 318 5.48 21.37 -13.71
C GLY A 318 6.37 22.15 -12.73
N GLY A 319 6.08 23.45 -12.56
CA GLY A 319 6.88 24.38 -11.78
C GLY A 319 6.57 24.45 -10.29
N GLY A 320 5.56 23.69 -9.81
CA GLY A 320 5.11 23.74 -8.42
C GLY A 320 6.09 23.16 -7.42
N GLN A 321 6.00 23.61 -6.17
CA GLN A 321 6.84 23.15 -5.06
C GLN A 321 5.98 22.31 -4.11
N PRO A 322 6.06 20.97 -4.14
CA PRO A 322 5.39 20.13 -3.15
C PRO A 322 6.00 20.34 -1.75
N PRO A 323 5.22 20.17 -0.68
CA PRO A 323 5.77 20.09 0.66
C PRO A 323 6.85 19.00 0.76
N TYR A 324 7.83 19.20 1.63
CA TYR A 324 8.98 18.27 1.77
C TYR A 324 8.54 16.81 2.00
N LEU A 325 7.56 16.58 2.88
CA LEU A 325 7.07 15.25 3.21
C LEU A 325 6.21 14.62 2.09
N MET A 326 5.82 15.41 1.10
CA MET A 326 5.10 14.94 -0.10
C MET A 326 6.00 14.57 -1.26
N LEU A 327 7.31 14.81 -1.13
CA LEU A 327 8.27 14.42 -2.14
C LEU A 327 8.43 12.89 -2.18
N PRO A 328 8.56 12.29 -3.37
CA PRO A 328 8.89 10.88 -3.52
C PRO A 328 10.06 10.45 -2.65
N SER A 329 9.94 9.33 -1.97
CA SER A 329 11.02 8.79 -1.17
C SER A 329 10.96 7.28 -1.01
N THR A 330 12.10 6.67 -0.70
CA THR A 330 12.23 5.23 -0.42
C THR A 330 11.17 4.77 0.57
N GLY A 331 10.42 3.71 0.22
CA GLY A 331 9.44 3.10 1.12
C GLY A 331 8.20 3.95 1.40
N TRP A 332 7.87 4.95 0.57
CA TRP A 332 6.65 5.77 0.70
C TRP A 332 5.61 5.47 -0.38
N ASP A 333 5.72 4.34 -1.07
CA ASP A 333 4.63 3.78 -1.86
C ASP A 333 3.44 3.35 -0.98
N ASP A 334 2.33 2.98 -1.60
CA ASP A 334 1.09 2.68 -0.89
C ASP A 334 1.20 1.50 0.11
N PHE A 335 2.23 0.66 -0.02
CA PHE A 335 2.45 -0.51 0.83
C PHE A 335 3.79 -0.50 1.57
N PHE A 336 4.56 0.59 1.49
CA PHE A 336 5.89 0.75 2.11
C PHE A 336 6.93 -0.29 1.66
N ASN A 337 6.87 -0.70 0.39
CA ASN A 337 7.64 -1.82 -0.14
C ASN A 337 8.81 -1.43 -1.05
N THR A 338 8.84 -0.19 -1.59
CA THR A 338 9.96 0.24 -2.43
C THR A 338 11.25 0.37 -1.63
N GLY A 339 12.39 -0.01 -2.24
CA GLY A 339 13.71 0.13 -1.64
C GLY A 339 14.02 -0.92 -0.56
N ARG A 340 13.56 -2.17 -0.71
CA ARG A 340 13.93 -3.25 0.21
C ARG A 340 15.46 -3.35 0.32
N GLY A 341 15.98 -3.31 1.56
CA GLY A 341 17.40 -3.21 1.89
C GLY A 341 17.78 -1.84 2.45
N TYR A 342 16.92 -0.84 2.31
CA TYR A 342 17.09 0.50 2.85
C TYR A 342 16.05 0.82 3.93
N ILE A 343 16.41 1.70 4.87
CA ILE A 343 15.44 2.28 5.79
C ILE A 343 14.50 3.21 5.03
N GLN A 344 13.25 3.27 5.43
CA GLN A 344 12.27 4.18 4.84
C GLN A 344 12.79 5.64 4.87
N SER A 345 12.53 6.40 3.83
CA SER A 345 13.03 7.76 3.64
C SER A 345 14.56 7.88 3.51
N ARG A 346 15.29 6.78 3.27
CA ARG A 346 16.76 6.84 3.05
C ARG A 346 17.13 7.80 1.94
N PHE A 347 16.36 7.81 0.87
CA PHE A 347 16.49 8.78 -0.21
C PHE A 347 15.16 9.49 -0.44
N ARG A 348 15.24 10.75 -0.86
CA ARG A 348 14.09 11.60 -1.14
C ARG A 348 14.44 12.59 -2.26
N GLY A 349 13.52 12.82 -3.20
CA GLY A 349 13.78 13.74 -4.31
C GLY A 349 12.51 14.22 -4.98
N ARG A 350 12.63 15.10 -5.98
CA ARG A 350 11.51 15.54 -6.80
C ARG A 350 10.95 14.41 -7.65
N ASP A 351 11.86 13.58 -8.15
CA ASP A 351 11.52 12.44 -8.99
C ASP A 351 12.17 11.19 -8.42
N MET A 352 11.42 10.10 -8.41
CA MET A 352 11.84 8.77 -8.03
C MET A 352 11.65 7.83 -9.20
N PHE A 353 12.70 7.09 -9.54
CA PHE A 353 12.66 5.96 -10.45
C PHE A 353 13.01 4.71 -9.68
N TYR A 354 12.17 3.71 -9.77
CA TYR A 354 12.34 2.44 -9.09
C TYR A 354 12.09 1.28 -10.04
N LEU A 355 12.97 0.27 -9.97
CA LEU A 355 12.84 -0.99 -10.68
C LEU A 355 13.20 -2.13 -9.74
N GLU A 356 12.36 -3.17 -9.72
CA GLU A 356 12.61 -4.39 -8.96
C GLU A 356 12.29 -5.62 -9.78
N SER A 357 13.03 -6.70 -9.57
CA SER A 357 12.76 -8.02 -10.11
C SER A 357 12.84 -9.05 -8.99
N GLU A 358 11.89 -9.99 -9.00
CA GLU A 358 11.82 -11.12 -8.07
C GLU A 358 11.75 -12.44 -8.83
N TYR A 359 12.54 -13.42 -8.39
CA TYR A 359 12.34 -14.80 -8.72
C TYR A 359 11.71 -15.52 -7.53
N ARG A 360 10.43 -15.85 -7.66
CA ARG A 360 9.62 -16.57 -6.65
C ARG A 360 9.61 -18.05 -6.99
N PHE A 361 9.88 -18.92 -6.01
CA PHE A 361 9.95 -20.36 -6.23
C PHE A 361 9.32 -21.14 -5.06
N GLY A 362 8.79 -22.34 -5.39
CA GLY A 362 8.30 -23.29 -4.38
C GLY A 362 9.45 -24.04 -3.74
N ILE A 363 9.42 -24.21 -2.41
CA ILE A 363 10.36 -25.05 -1.64
C ILE A 363 9.71 -26.40 -1.34
N THR A 364 8.42 -26.40 -0.98
CA THR A 364 7.69 -27.64 -0.68
C THR A 364 6.66 -27.96 -1.76
N ASP A 365 6.46 -29.26 -2.05
CA ASP A 365 5.51 -29.72 -3.05
C ASP A 365 4.05 -29.35 -2.71
N ASN A 366 3.70 -29.36 -1.43
CA ASN A 366 2.38 -28.96 -0.95
C ASN A 366 2.16 -27.43 -0.95
N GLY A 367 3.17 -26.63 -1.34
CA GLY A 367 3.07 -25.18 -1.45
C GLY A 367 2.99 -24.41 -0.14
N LEU A 368 3.26 -25.05 1.01
CA LEU A 368 3.31 -24.39 2.31
C LEU A 368 4.47 -23.39 2.39
N LEU A 369 5.65 -23.81 1.92
CA LEU A 369 6.86 -23.00 1.93
C LEU A 369 7.31 -22.66 0.50
N GLY A 370 7.69 -21.43 0.33
CA GLY A 370 8.33 -20.88 -0.86
C GLY A 370 9.48 -19.95 -0.51
N GLY A 371 10.19 -19.51 -1.52
CA GLY A 371 11.29 -18.56 -1.39
C GLY A 371 11.26 -17.51 -2.49
N VAL A 372 12.02 -16.43 -2.25
CA VAL A 372 12.25 -15.37 -3.21
C VAL A 372 13.71 -14.96 -3.21
N ILE A 373 14.21 -14.60 -4.39
CA ILE A 373 15.44 -13.85 -4.58
C ILE A 373 15.03 -12.57 -5.30
N PHE A 374 15.47 -11.41 -4.84
CA PHE A 374 15.11 -10.14 -5.44
C PHE A 374 16.31 -9.23 -5.64
N ALA A 375 16.19 -8.34 -6.61
CA ALA A 375 17.10 -7.22 -6.82
C ALA A 375 16.30 -5.99 -7.22
N ASN A 376 16.65 -4.85 -6.64
CA ASN A 376 16.04 -3.55 -6.93
C ASN A 376 17.09 -2.48 -7.18
N ALA A 377 16.64 -1.39 -7.77
CA ALA A 377 17.43 -0.17 -7.93
C ALA A 377 16.50 1.04 -7.86
N GLU A 378 16.93 2.05 -7.14
CA GLU A 378 16.23 3.32 -7.02
C GLU A 378 17.13 4.50 -7.33
N SER A 379 16.53 5.58 -7.84
CA SER A 379 17.22 6.81 -8.19
C SER A 379 16.34 8.02 -7.89
N PHE A 380 16.95 9.07 -7.30
CA PHE A 380 16.25 10.28 -6.89
C PHE A 380 16.93 11.52 -7.44
N SER A 381 16.15 12.40 -8.09
CA SER A 381 16.64 13.69 -8.55
C SER A 381 16.38 14.80 -7.52
N LYS A 382 17.31 15.77 -7.43
CA LYS A 382 17.10 16.99 -6.62
C LYS A 382 16.26 18.02 -7.35
N SER A 383 16.34 18.04 -8.67
CA SER A 383 15.61 18.95 -9.54
C SER A 383 15.45 18.35 -10.94
N VAL A 384 14.50 18.86 -11.72
CA VAL A 384 14.24 18.43 -13.12
C VAL A 384 15.49 18.56 -14.01
N THR A 385 16.41 19.44 -13.66
CA THR A 385 17.62 19.77 -14.46
C THR A 385 18.92 19.21 -13.91
N ALA A 386 18.88 18.45 -12.79
CA ALA A 386 20.10 17.89 -12.21
C ALA A 386 20.54 16.64 -12.99
N PRO A 387 21.68 16.71 -13.73
CA PRO A 387 22.24 15.52 -14.34
C PRO A 387 22.84 14.60 -13.26
N GLY A 388 22.80 13.30 -13.51
CA GLY A 388 23.48 12.31 -12.69
C GLY A 388 22.72 11.88 -11.46
N ALA A 389 21.56 11.26 -11.67
CA ALA A 389 20.88 10.52 -10.61
C ALA A 389 21.78 9.38 -10.14
N THR A 390 22.18 9.39 -8.87
CA THR A 390 22.85 8.23 -8.26
C THR A 390 21.89 7.07 -8.23
N ILE A 391 22.32 5.90 -8.67
CA ILE A 391 21.54 4.66 -8.58
C ILE A 391 21.93 3.98 -7.27
N ALA A 392 20.95 3.70 -6.43
CA ALA A 392 21.10 2.94 -5.20
C ALA A 392 20.54 1.51 -5.42
N PRO A 393 21.43 0.51 -5.64
CA PRO A 393 21.01 -0.88 -5.81
C PRO A 393 20.72 -1.53 -4.47
N GLY A 394 19.71 -2.43 -4.46
CA GLY A 394 19.41 -3.31 -3.35
C GLY A 394 19.17 -4.74 -3.85
N TYR A 395 19.41 -5.72 -3.00
CA TYR A 395 19.14 -7.13 -3.31
C TYR A 395 18.86 -7.91 -2.03
N GLY A 396 18.30 -9.09 -2.17
CA GLY A 396 18.05 -9.91 -1.00
C GLY A 396 17.38 -11.23 -1.32
N ILE A 397 17.04 -11.91 -0.23
CA ILE A 397 16.35 -13.20 -0.23
C ILE A 397 15.19 -13.16 0.75
N GLY A 398 14.21 -14.03 0.57
CA GLY A 398 13.11 -14.15 1.51
C GLY A 398 12.43 -15.51 1.51
N VAL A 399 11.66 -15.72 2.57
CA VAL A 399 10.85 -16.92 2.75
C VAL A 399 9.38 -16.54 2.61
N ARG A 400 8.60 -17.47 2.08
CA ARG A 400 7.15 -17.38 1.91
C ARG A 400 6.49 -18.51 2.66
N ILE A 401 5.60 -18.19 3.59
CA ILE A 401 4.82 -19.17 4.35
C ILE A 401 3.35 -18.98 3.99
N LYS A 402 2.70 -19.99 3.45
CA LYS A 402 1.31 -19.89 3.05
C LYS A 402 0.38 -19.80 4.24
N LEU A 403 -0.25 -18.64 4.41
CA LEU A 403 -1.24 -18.40 5.47
C LEU A 403 -2.63 -18.90 5.08
N ASN A 404 -2.99 -18.70 3.80
CA ASN A 404 -4.30 -19.09 3.29
C ASN A 404 -4.16 -19.58 1.85
N LYS A 405 -4.48 -20.86 1.62
CA LYS A 405 -4.37 -21.51 0.31
C LYS A 405 -5.42 -21.02 -0.70
N PHE A 406 -6.60 -20.60 -0.24
CA PHE A 406 -7.69 -20.16 -1.11
C PHE A 406 -7.46 -18.75 -1.69
N SER A 407 -7.01 -17.81 -0.88
CA SER A 407 -6.64 -16.47 -1.36
C SER A 407 -5.24 -16.41 -1.96
N GLY A 408 -4.38 -17.40 -1.63
CA GLY A 408 -2.97 -17.40 -1.98
C GLY A 408 -2.12 -16.49 -1.08
N THR A 409 -2.66 -16.01 0.05
CA THR A 409 -1.95 -15.10 0.96
C THR A 409 -0.75 -15.80 1.59
N ASN A 410 0.43 -15.18 1.46
CA ASN A 410 1.65 -15.58 2.11
C ASN A 410 2.02 -14.64 3.24
N LEU A 411 2.67 -15.14 4.29
CA LEU A 411 3.53 -14.37 5.14
C LEU A 411 4.90 -14.31 4.46
N CYS A 412 5.34 -13.11 4.15
CA CYS A 412 6.62 -12.85 3.50
C CYS A 412 7.60 -12.31 4.52
N ILE A 413 8.78 -12.92 4.61
CA ILE A 413 9.88 -12.48 5.47
C ILE A 413 11.10 -12.33 4.58
N ASP A 414 11.51 -11.10 4.34
CA ASP A 414 12.60 -10.74 3.43
C ASP A 414 13.77 -10.15 4.20
N TYR A 415 14.99 -10.50 3.79
CA TYR A 415 16.21 -9.86 4.25
C TYR A 415 16.89 -9.20 3.05
N GLY A 416 16.98 -7.86 3.10
CA GLY A 416 17.52 -7.03 2.03
C GLY A 416 18.85 -6.39 2.43
N PHE A 417 19.67 -6.14 1.42
CA PHE A 417 20.94 -5.44 1.48
C PHE A 417 20.88 -4.23 0.54
N GLY A 418 21.41 -3.11 0.99
CA GLY A 418 21.62 -1.90 0.21
C GLY A 418 23.09 -1.50 0.18
N THR A 419 23.38 -0.30 -0.30
CA THR A 419 24.70 0.30 -0.26
C THR A 419 25.08 0.80 1.12
N GLU A 420 26.34 1.14 1.34
CA GLU A 420 26.90 1.71 2.60
C GLU A 420 26.61 0.84 3.85
N GLY A 421 26.45 -0.48 3.67
CA GLY A 421 26.18 -1.39 4.77
C GLY A 421 24.70 -1.44 5.19
N SER A 422 23.82 -0.75 4.49
CA SER A 422 22.37 -0.81 4.73
C SER A 422 21.85 -2.22 4.55
N ARG A 423 21.06 -2.70 5.51
CA ARG A 423 20.45 -4.04 5.49
C ARG A 423 19.30 -4.10 6.47
N GLY A 424 18.30 -4.92 6.18
CA GLY A 424 17.17 -5.06 7.10
C GLY A 424 16.21 -6.17 6.75
N ILE A 425 15.37 -6.47 7.73
CA ILE A 425 14.25 -7.40 7.60
C ILE A 425 13.00 -6.61 7.25
N ALA A 426 12.20 -7.14 6.32
CA ALA A 426 10.85 -6.68 6.02
C ALA A 426 9.88 -7.84 6.18
N VAL A 427 8.72 -7.59 6.76
CA VAL A 427 7.65 -8.58 6.95
C VAL A 427 6.38 -8.04 6.31
N ASN A 428 5.78 -8.82 5.39
CA ASN A 428 4.58 -8.45 4.67
C ASN A 428 3.53 -9.57 4.72
N LEU A 429 2.26 -9.18 4.60
CA LEU A 429 1.13 -10.09 4.38
C LEU A 429 0.66 -9.96 2.92
N GLY A 430 0.75 -11.03 2.16
CA GLY A 430 0.67 -11.01 0.70
C GLY A 430 2.02 -10.78 0.05
N GLU A 431 2.12 -10.93 -1.28
CA GLU A 431 3.37 -10.63 -1.98
C GLU A 431 3.67 -9.13 -1.97
N VAL A 432 4.93 -8.78 -2.11
CA VAL A 432 5.41 -7.38 -2.02
C VAL A 432 4.80 -6.51 -3.13
N PHE A 433 4.59 -7.10 -4.34
CA PHE A 433 3.93 -6.41 -5.44
C PHE A 433 3.22 -7.37 -6.39
#